data_9f75748221648a2266f94d85b434fe1b
#
_entry.id   9f75748221648a2266f94d85b434fe1b
#
_cell.length_a   1.000
_cell.length_b   1.000
_cell.length_c   1.000
_cell.angle_alpha   90.00
_cell.angle_beta   90.00
_cell.angle_gamma   90.00
#
_symmetry.space_group_name_H-M   'P 1'
#
loop_
_entity.id
_entity.type
_entity.pdbx_description
1 polymer ?
#
loop_
_entity_poly.entity_id
_entity_poly.type
_entity_poly.pdbx_seq_one_letter_code
_entity_poly.pdbx_strand_id
1 'polypeptide(L)'
;MKIIILGAGQVGSTLAENLADENNDVTVIDTDAGLLQDLADRLDIRTVHGSASYPNILRQAGADDADMIIAVTDSDEINMIACQIAYTLFHTPTKIARVRAAEYLNEKNLFSQEALPVDMHISPEQLVTDYIRRLIKYPGALQVVDFAEGRVRLVGVRAYYGGPLVGQCCHVIRLLCPIRGHARLRR
;
A
#
# COMPACT_ATOMS: atom_id res chain seq x y z
N MET A 1 5.03 -6.87 -16.04
CA MET A 1 4.74 -5.43 -16.01
C MET A 1 6.04 -4.67 -15.85
N LYS A 2 6.13 -3.44 -16.39
CA LYS A 2 7.26 -2.54 -16.14
C LYS A 2 6.95 -1.63 -14.97
N ILE A 3 7.66 -1.78 -13.86
CA ILE A 3 7.39 -1.11 -12.60
C ILE A 3 8.60 -0.29 -12.18
N ILE A 4 8.39 0.99 -11.88
CA ILE A 4 9.44 1.86 -11.35
C ILE A 4 9.14 2.13 -9.88
N ILE A 5 10.10 1.83 -9.01
CA ILE A 5 10.03 2.10 -7.57
C ILE A 5 10.97 3.28 -7.26
N LEU A 6 10.44 4.28 -6.58
CA LEU A 6 11.18 5.46 -6.16
C LEU A 6 11.46 5.36 -4.66
N GLY A 7 12.73 5.20 -4.31
CA GLY A 7 13.22 4.94 -2.96
C GLY A 7 13.66 3.50 -2.76
N ALA A 8 14.92 3.29 -2.40
CA ALA A 8 15.53 2.00 -2.08
C ALA A 8 15.60 1.70 -0.56
N GLY A 9 14.90 2.49 0.25
CA GLY A 9 14.79 2.26 1.69
C GLY A 9 14.02 0.98 2.02
N GLN A 10 13.72 0.73 3.29
CA GLN A 10 13.11 -0.52 3.76
C GLN A 10 11.83 -0.91 3.00
N VAL A 11 10.94 0.04 2.72
CA VAL A 11 9.69 -0.25 1.98
C VAL A 11 9.97 -0.56 0.52
N GLY A 12 10.80 0.27 -0.14
CA GLY A 12 11.12 0.09 -1.55
C GLY A 12 11.90 -1.19 -1.84
N SER A 13 12.87 -1.55 -0.97
CA SER A 13 13.61 -2.80 -1.11
C SER A 13 12.71 -4.03 -0.97
N THR A 14 11.83 -4.06 0.04
CA THR A 14 10.87 -5.17 0.21
C THR A 14 9.90 -5.27 -0.97
N LEU A 15 9.45 -4.14 -1.51
CA LEU A 15 8.61 -4.12 -2.72
C LEU A 15 9.37 -4.64 -3.94
N ALA A 16 10.63 -4.22 -4.12
CA ALA A 16 11.45 -4.68 -5.23
C ALA A 16 11.67 -6.19 -5.19
N GLU A 17 11.97 -6.76 -4.01
CA GLU A 17 12.09 -8.20 -3.80
C GLU A 17 10.81 -8.94 -4.20
N ASN A 18 9.67 -8.56 -3.64
CA ASN A 18 8.40 -9.25 -3.91
C ASN A 18 7.97 -9.13 -5.38
N LEU A 19 8.15 -7.96 -6.00
CA LEU A 19 7.70 -7.72 -7.37
C LEU A 19 8.64 -8.36 -8.42
N ALA A 20 9.94 -8.43 -8.15
CA ALA A 20 10.89 -9.14 -9.01
C ALA A 20 10.61 -10.66 -9.03
N ASP A 21 10.25 -11.25 -7.89
CA ASP A 21 9.88 -12.66 -7.78
C ASP A 21 8.63 -13.02 -8.61
N GLU A 22 7.76 -12.04 -8.89
CA GLU A 22 6.56 -12.21 -9.71
C GLU A 22 6.82 -12.02 -11.23
N ASN A 23 8.06 -12.06 -11.69
CA ASN A 23 8.49 -11.84 -13.09
C ASN A 23 8.07 -10.47 -13.65
N ASN A 24 8.17 -9.42 -12.85
CA ASN A 24 8.03 -8.05 -13.30
C ASN A 24 9.40 -7.47 -13.68
N ASP A 25 9.42 -6.55 -14.64
CA ASP A 25 10.58 -5.72 -14.99
C ASP A 25 10.65 -4.54 -14.01
N VAL A 26 11.50 -4.66 -12.99
CA VAL A 26 11.56 -3.71 -11.88
C VAL A 26 12.77 -2.80 -12.04
N THR A 27 12.54 -1.50 -11.97
CA THR A 27 13.60 -0.47 -11.89
C THR A 27 13.49 0.28 -10.57
N VAL A 28 14.57 0.42 -9.83
CA VAL A 28 14.60 1.18 -8.57
C VAL A 28 15.44 2.45 -8.73
N ILE A 29 14.90 3.58 -8.25
CA ILE A 29 15.60 4.88 -8.24
C ILE A 29 15.86 5.28 -6.79
N ASP A 30 17.09 5.68 -6.48
CA ASP A 30 17.44 6.29 -5.20
C ASP A 30 18.61 7.27 -5.34
N THR A 31 18.78 8.14 -4.37
CA THR A 31 19.94 9.03 -4.24
C THR A 31 21.11 8.37 -3.50
N ASP A 32 20.89 7.24 -2.85
CA ASP A 32 21.91 6.46 -2.17
C ASP A 32 22.40 5.31 -3.07
N ALA A 33 23.63 5.47 -3.59
CA ALA A 33 24.25 4.49 -4.45
C ALA A 33 24.56 3.16 -3.73
N GLY A 34 24.77 3.21 -2.40
CA GLY A 34 25.03 2.01 -1.59
C GLY A 34 23.79 1.11 -1.52
N LEU A 35 22.61 1.69 -1.23
CA LEU A 35 21.36 0.94 -1.20
C LEU A 35 21.02 0.33 -2.58
N LEU A 36 21.30 1.07 -3.64
CA LEU A 36 21.07 0.58 -5.01
C LEU A 36 22.00 -0.58 -5.35
N GLN A 37 23.27 -0.51 -4.95
CA GLN A 37 24.23 -1.59 -5.18
C GLN A 37 23.83 -2.85 -4.41
N ASP A 38 23.47 -2.72 -3.14
CA ASP A 38 22.99 -3.84 -2.31
C ASP A 38 21.77 -4.55 -2.91
N LEU A 39 20.88 -3.80 -3.54
CA LEU A 39 19.72 -4.37 -4.25
C LEU A 39 20.13 -5.07 -5.54
N ALA A 40 20.98 -4.45 -6.36
CA ALA A 40 21.45 -5.01 -7.61
C ALA A 40 22.27 -6.29 -7.43
N ASP A 41 22.99 -6.41 -6.30
CA ASP A 41 23.77 -7.62 -5.99
C ASP A 41 22.90 -8.82 -5.59
N ARG A 42 21.66 -8.57 -5.15
CA ARG A 42 20.73 -9.61 -4.66
C ARG A 42 19.59 -9.93 -5.61
N LEU A 43 19.21 -8.99 -6.44
CA LEU A 43 18.01 -9.07 -7.27
C LEU A 43 18.35 -8.80 -8.74
N ASP A 44 17.69 -9.48 -9.66
CA ASP A 44 17.76 -9.19 -11.09
C ASP A 44 16.83 -8.00 -11.42
N ILE A 45 17.28 -6.80 -11.06
CA ILE A 45 16.55 -5.55 -11.26
C ILE A 45 17.46 -4.48 -11.84
N ARG A 46 16.87 -3.46 -12.45
CA ARG A 46 17.59 -2.28 -12.89
C ARG A 46 17.62 -1.23 -11.77
N THR A 47 18.76 -0.57 -11.61
CA THR A 47 18.92 0.52 -10.65
C THR A 47 19.33 1.81 -11.36
N VAL A 48 18.84 2.95 -10.88
CA VAL A 48 19.15 4.28 -11.40
C VAL A 48 19.45 5.22 -10.23
N HIS A 49 20.68 5.75 -10.20
CA HIS A 49 21.09 6.70 -9.18
C HIS A 49 20.65 8.12 -9.53
N GLY A 50 19.90 8.75 -8.62
CA GLY A 50 19.45 10.13 -8.77
C GLY A 50 18.18 10.45 -8.01
N SER A 51 17.78 11.73 -8.06
CA SER A 51 16.51 12.15 -7.43
C SER A 51 15.32 11.85 -8.35
N ALA A 52 14.32 11.19 -7.78
CA ALA A 52 13.08 10.84 -8.45
C ALA A 52 12.20 12.05 -8.85
N SER A 53 12.51 13.25 -8.34
CA SER A 53 11.85 14.48 -8.73
C SER A 53 12.35 15.07 -10.07
N TYR A 54 13.36 14.46 -10.70
CA TYR A 54 13.91 14.95 -11.96
C TYR A 54 13.40 14.11 -13.15
N PRO A 55 12.79 14.76 -14.17
CA PRO A 55 12.25 14.08 -15.34
C PRO A 55 13.28 13.25 -16.13
N ASN A 56 14.55 13.71 -16.19
CA ASN A 56 15.62 12.99 -16.87
C ASN A 56 15.97 11.67 -16.17
N ILE A 57 15.90 11.63 -14.83
CA ILE A 57 16.13 10.41 -14.03
C ILE A 57 14.98 9.42 -14.24
N LEU A 58 13.74 9.89 -14.21
CA LEU A 58 12.57 9.06 -14.53
C LEU A 58 12.64 8.49 -15.95
N ARG A 59 13.05 9.30 -16.93
CA ARG A 59 13.25 8.82 -18.31
C ARG A 59 14.36 7.77 -18.40
N GLN A 60 15.48 7.98 -17.71
CA GLN A 60 16.56 7.00 -17.63
C GLN A 60 16.09 5.67 -17.03
N ALA A 61 15.16 5.72 -16.09
CA ALA A 61 14.55 4.54 -15.48
C ALA A 61 13.52 3.83 -16.38
N GLY A 62 13.17 4.41 -17.52
CA GLY A 62 12.20 3.82 -18.45
C GLY A 62 10.77 4.30 -18.23
N ALA A 63 10.55 5.50 -17.71
CA ALA A 63 9.21 6.04 -17.45
C ALA A 63 8.36 6.22 -18.72
N ASP A 64 9.00 6.32 -19.91
CA ASP A 64 8.30 6.46 -21.17
C ASP A 64 7.37 5.27 -21.49
N ASP A 65 7.66 4.08 -20.98
CA ASP A 65 6.89 2.85 -21.20
C ASP A 65 6.57 2.07 -19.92
N ALA A 66 6.65 2.74 -18.77
CA ALA A 66 6.31 2.14 -17.49
C ALA A 66 4.80 1.97 -17.30
N ASP A 67 4.38 0.79 -16.84
CA ASP A 67 2.99 0.48 -16.50
C ASP A 67 2.59 1.10 -15.15
N MET A 68 3.56 1.19 -14.22
CA MET A 68 3.32 1.63 -12.84
C MET A 68 4.53 2.36 -12.26
N ILE A 69 4.24 3.41 -11.48
CA ILE A 69 5.21 4.07 -10.61
C ILE A 69 4.75 3.96 -9.15
N ILE A 70 5.67 3.53 -8.27
CA ILE A 70 5.45 3.40 -6.84
C ILE A 70 6.45 4.31 -6.13
N ALA A 71 5.98 5.46 -5.66
CA ALA A 71 6.80 6.47 -4.99
C ALA A 71 6.76 6.26 -3.47
N VAL A 72 7.85 5.74 -2.91
CA VAL A 72 7.97 5.40 -1.47
C VAL A 72 9.25 5.96 -0.85
N THR A 73 9.71 7.11 -1.36
CA THR A 73 10.85 7.83 -0.76
C THR A 73 10.49 8.33 0.65
N ASP A 74 11.43 8.91 1.34
CA ASP A 74 11.24 9.52 2.66
C ASP A 74 10.58 10.91 2.63
N SER A 75 10.40 11.53 1.44
CA SER A 75 9.72 12.81 1.26
C SER A 75 8.40 12.66 0.54
N ASP A 76 7.32 13.09 1.19
CA ASP A 76 5.97 13.13 0.61
C ASP A 76 5.92 14.02 -0.63
N GLU A 77 6.65 15.17 -0.61
CA GLU A 77 6.72 16.12 -1.72
C GLU A 77 7.39 15.50 -2.95
N ILE A 78 8.49 14.77 -2.77
CA ILE A 78 9.16 14.06 -3.88
C ILE A 78 8.22 13.01 -4.45
N ASN A 79 7.52 12.25 -3.61
CA ASN A 79 6.58 11.22 -4.04
C ASN A 79 5.44 11.80 -4.86
N MET A 80 4.85 12.91 -4.42
CA MET A 80 3.77 13.60 -5.12
C MET A 80 4.25 14.22 -6.44
N ILE A 81 5.40 14.91 -6.43
CA ILE A 81 5.97 15.52 -7.63
C ILE A 81 6.35 14.47 -8.68
N ALA A 82 6.93 13.35 -8.26
CA ALA A 82 7.27 12.27 -9.18
C ALA A 82 6.02 11.68 -9.86
N CYS A 83 4.91 11.50 -9.12
CA CYS A 83 3.63 11.08 -9.68
C CYS A 83 3.06 12.14 -10.66
N GLN A 84 3.18 13.42 -10.33
CA GLN A 84 2.78 14.50 -11.24
C GLN A 84 3.58 14.48 -12.55
N ILE A 85 4.90 14.32 -12.48
CA ILE A 85 5.77 14.22 -13.65
C ILE A 85 5.42 12.98 -14.48
N ALA A 86 5.22 11.84 -13.80
CA ALA A 86 4.83 10.58 -14.44
C ALA A 86 3.52 10.69 -15.22
N TYR A 87 2.55 11.41 -14.69
CA TYR A 87 1.30 11.70 -15.36
C TYR A 87 1.47 12.64 -16.55
N THR A 88 2.11 13.79 -16.32
CA THR A 88 2.15 14.89 -17.29
C THR A 88 3.07 14.61 -18.47
N LEU A 89 4.24 13.99 -18.22
CA LEU A 89 5.26 13.81 -19.26
C LEU A 89 5.29 12.39 -19.83
N PHE A 90 4.98 11.38 -19.01
CA PHE A 90 5.15 9.97 -19.39
C PHE A 90 3.81 9.24 -19.55
N HIS A 91 2.70 9.85 -19.10
CA HIS A 91 1.36 9.27 -19.16
C HIS A 91 1.26 7.88 -18.52
N THR A 92 2.07 7.65 -17.46
CA THR A 92 2.10 6.38 -16.74
C THR A 92 0.70 6.04 -16.21
N PRO A 93 0.16 4.84 -16.52
CA PRO A 93 -1.22 4.50 -16.18
C PRO A 93 -1.51 4.48 -14.69
N THR A 94 -0.60 3.89 -13.89
CA THR A 94 -0.81 3.72 -12.45
C THR A 94 0.27 4.41 -11.64
N LYS A 95 -0.14 5.26 -10.71
CA LYS A 95 0.75 6.05 -9.85
C LYS A 95 0.35 5.87 -8.39
N ILE A 96 1.24 5.28 -7.61
CA ILE A 96 1.06 5.04 -6.17
C ILE A 96 2.06 5.91 -5.42
N ALA A 97 1.61 6.64 -4.42
CA ALA A 97 2.48 7.48 -3.60
C ALA A 97 2.33 7.18 -2.11
N ARG A 98 3.44 7.09 -1.42
CA ARG A 98 3.47 7.16 0.04
C ARG A 98 3.31 8.62 0.46
N VAL A 99 2.28 8.89 1.27
CA VAL A 99 2.00 10.21 1.84
C VAL A 99 1.70 10.01 3.32
N ARG A 100 2.49 10.63 4.20
CA ARG A 100 2.40 10.47 5.65
C ARG A 100 1.75 11.68 6.32
N ALA A 101 2.00 12.87 5.78
CA ALA A 101 1.50 14.11 6.38
C ALA A 101 -0.02 14.18 6.32
N ALA A 102 -0.65 14.28 7.50
CA ALA A 102 -2.09 14.36 7.63
C ALA A 102 -2.68 15.60 6.95
N GLU A 103 -1.90 16.66 6.83
CA GLU A 103 -2.25 17.91 6.16
C GLU A 103 -2.62 17.65 4.70
N TYR A 104 -1.85 16.81 3.98
CA TYR A 104 -2.17 16.44 2.60
C TYR A 104 -3.37 15.49 2.52
N LEU A 105 -3.45 14.51 3.43
CA LEU A 105 -4.49 13.48 3.41
C LEU A 105 -5.89 14.01 3.76
N ASN A 106 -5.95 15.12 4.49
CA ASN A 106 -7.22 15.77 4.86
C ASN A 106 -7.83 16.61 3.72
N GLU A 107 -7.03 16.96 2.70
CA GLU A 107 -7.47 17.75 1.56
C GLU A 107 -8.04 16.84 0.45
N LYS A 108 -9.35 16.62 0.49
CA LYS A 108 -10.06 15.64 -0.37
C LYS A 108 -9.87 15.86 -1.87
N ASN A 109 -9.64 17.10 -2.30
CA ASN A 109 -9.51 17.43 -3.72
C ASN A 109 -8.05 17.43 -4.19
N LEU A 110 -7.10 17.22 -3.29
CA LEU A 110 -5.67 17.27 -3.63
C LEU A 110 -5.28 16.14 -4.57
N PHE A 111 -5.75 14.92 -4.28
CA PHE A 111 -5.44 13.71 -5.06
C PHE A 111 -6.49 13.48 -6.15
N SER A 112 -6.55 14.40 -7.10
CA SER A 112 -7.43 14.30 -8.25
C SER A 112 -6.61 14.41 -9.55
N GLN A 113 -7.18 13.95 -10.66
CA GLN A 113 -6.53 14.03 -11.97
C GLN A 113 -6.23 15.48 -12.40
N GLU A 114 -6.96 16.45 -11.85
CA GLU A 114 -6.82 17.87 -12.18
C GLU A 114 -5.77 18.58 -11.29
N ALA A 115 -5.48 18.03 -10.09
CA ALA A 115 -4.52 18.60 -9.16
C ALA A 115 -3.25 17.74 -9.08
N LEU A 116 -3.20 16.74 -8.20
CA LEU A 116 -2.10 15.78 -8.08
C LEU A 116 -2.62 14.38 -8.46
N PRO A 117 -2.28 13.88 -9.64
CA PRO A 117 -2.81 12.64 -10.19
C PRO A 117 -2.14 11.40 -9.56
N VAL A 118 -2.44 11.16 -8.29
CA VAL A 118 -2.06 9.98 -7.53
C VAL A 118 -3.28 9.06 -7.50
N ASP A 119 -3.17 7.88 -8.12
CA ASP A 119 -4.29 6.94 -8.20
C ASP A 119 -4.53 6.25 -6.85
N MET A 120 -3.45 6.01 -6.08
CA MET A 120 -3.52 5.45 -4.74
C MET A 120 -2.46 6.07 -3.84
N HIS A 121 -2.88 6.59 -2.69
CA HIS A 121 -1.93 7.02 -1.66
C HIS A 121 -1.90 6.01 -0.51
N ILE A 122 -0.71 5.79 0.06
CA ILE A 122 -0.48 4.86 1.17
C ILE A 122 0.15 5.64 2.32
N SER A 123 -0.48 5.58 3.49
CA SER A 123 0.09 6.02 4.76
C SER A 123 0.23 4.81 5.69
N PRO A 124 1.43 4.24 5.82
CA PRO A 124 1.65 3.08 6.68
C PRO A 124 1.26 3.34 8.14
N GLU A 125 1.51 4.54 8.62
CA GLU A 125 1.21 4.97 9.99
C GLU A 125 -0.30 4.97 10.26
N GLN A 126 -1.11 5.44 9.31
CA GLN A 126 -2.57 5.40 9.41
C GLN A 126 -3.11 3.98 9.32
N LEU A 127 -2.58 3.16 8.41
CA LEU A 127 -2.98 1.77 8.28
C LEU A 127 -2.78 1.00 9.59
N VAL A 128 -1.62 1.15 10.24
CA VAL A 128 -1.33 0.52 11.54
C VAL A 128 -2.26 1.06 12.63
N THR A 129 -2.43 2.37 12.71
CA THR A 129 -3.31 3.03 13.69
C THR A 129 -4.75 2.55 13.54
N ASP A 130 -5.26 2.50 12.32
CA ASP A 130 -6.63 2.03 12.05
C ASP A 130 -6.79 0.53 12.33
N TYR A 131 -5.77 -0.27 12.08
CA TYR A 131 -5.76 -1.68 12.44
C TYR A 131 -5.84 -1.86 13.97
N ILE A 132 -5.00 -1.17 14.73
CA ILE A 132 -5.01 -1.19 16.20
C ILE A 132 -6.36 -0.69 16.74
N ARG A 133 -6.89 0.42 16.21
CA ARG A 133 -8.21 0.95 16.60
C ARG A 133 -9.32 -0.08 16.39
N ARG A 134 -9.28 -0.84 15.29
CA ARG A 134 -10.25 -1.92 15.04
C ARG A 134 -10.13 -3.06 16.05
N LEU A 135 -8.90 -3.48 16.38
CA LEU A 135 -8.67 -4.53 17.40
C LEU A 135 -9.17 -4.09 18.78
N ILE A 136 -8.94 -2.84 19.17
CA ILE A 136 -9.45 -2.28 20.43
C ILE A 136 -10.98 -2.24 20.46
N LYS A 137 -11.59 -1.89 19.31
CA LYS A 137 -13.06 -1.82 19.18
C LYS A 137 -13.72 -3.21 19.24
N TYR A 138 -12.99 -4.27 18.90
CA TYR A 138 -13.45 -5.66 18.92
C TYR A 138 -12.54 -6.54 19.79
N PRO A 139 -12.65 -6.45 21.14
CA PRO A 139 -11.79 -7.21 22.04
C PRO A 139 -11.93 -8.70 21.79
N GLY A 140 -10.80 -9.40 21.68
CA GLY A 140 -10.75 -10.84 21.39
C GLY A 140 -10.83 -11.20 19.90
N ALA A 141 -10.96 -10.23 19.01
CA ALA A 141 -10.81 -10.48 17.58
C ALA A 141 -9.34 -10.76 17.22
N LEU A 142 -9.12 -11.78 16.41
CA LEU A 142 -7.81 -12.07 15.82
C LEU A 142 -7.56 -11.20 14.58
N GLN A 143 -8.62 -10.92 13.86
CA GLN A 143 -8.58 -10.12 12.63
C GLN A 143 -9.91 -9.40 12.42
N VAL A 144 -9.84 -8.17 11.95
CA VAL A 144 -11.01 -7.37 11.55
C VAL A 144 -10.74 -6.78 10.17
N VAL A 145 -11.55 -7.17 9.18
CA VAL A 145 -11.42 -6.70 7.79
C VAL A 145 -12.73 -6.06 7.36
N ASP A 146 -12.66 -4.84 6.86
CA ASP A 146 -13.79 -4.13 6.29
C ASP A 146 -13.83 -4.33 4.77
N PHE A 147 -15.04 -4.55 4.23
CA PHE A 147 -15.34 -4.65 2.81
C PHE A 147 -16.42 -3.63 2.42
N ALA A 148 -16.43 -3.27 1.14
CA ALA A 148 -17.42 -2.36 0.57
C ALA A 148 -17.55 -1.06 1.38
N GLU A 149 -16.43 -0.37 1.60
CA GLU A 149 -16.35 0.89 2.35
C GLU A 149 -16.93 0.79 3.78
N GLY A 150 -16.69 -0.34 4.44
CA GLY A 150 -17.15 -0.58 5.82
C GLY A 150 -18.61 -1.03 5.94
N ARG A 151 -19.33 -1.26 4.83
CA ARG A 151 -20.70 -1.80 4.83
C ARG A 151 -20.75 -3.26 5.23
N VAL A 152 -19.68 -4.01 4.99
CA VAL A 152 -19.54 -5.41 5.40
C VAL A 152 -18.25 -5.55 6.19
N ARG A 153 -18.31 -6.26 7.30
CA ARG A 153 -17.14 -6.51 8.16
C ARG A 153 -16.98 -7.98 8.45
N LEU A 154 -15.76 -8.49 8.24
CA LEU A 154 -15.35 -9.82 8.67
C LEU A 154 -14.57 -9.71 9.97
N VAL A 155 -15.02 -10.43 11.00
CA VAL A 155 -14.33 -10.50 12.29
C VAL A 155 -13.93 -11.95 12.54
N GLY A 156 -12.62 -12.20 12.56
CA GLY A 156 -12.04 -13.49 12.93
C GLY A 156 -11.90 -13.60 14.44
N VAL A 157 -12.51 -14.62 15.06
CA VAL A 157 -12.39 -14.88 16.47
C VAL A 157 -11.94 -16.32 16.72
N ARG A 158 -11.21 -16.54 17.82
CA ARG A 158 -10.84 -17.90 18.25
C ARG A 158 -11.97 -18.50 19.09
N ALA A 159 -12.52 -19.59 18.61
CA ALA A 159 -13.41 -20.42 19.43
C ALA A 159 -12.57 -21.42 20.25
N TYR A 160 -12.91 -21.64 21.51
CA TYR A 160 -12.25 -22.61 22.40
C TYR A 160 -13.29 -23.52 23.07
N TYR A 161 -12.88 -24.72 23.41
CA TYR A 161 -13.73 -25.70 24.06
C TYR A 161 -14.30 -25.15 25.39
N GLY A 162 -15.63 -25.30 25.58
CA GLY A 162 -16.36 -24.68 26.69
C GLY A 162 -16.71 -23.20 26.50
N GLY A 163 -16.30 -22.60 25.43
CA GLY A 163 -16.68 -21.22 25.07
C GLY A 163 -18.07 -21.13 24.43
N PRO A 164 -18.67 -19.93 24.40
CA PRO A 164 -20.06 -19.72 23.94
C PRO A 164 -20.27 -19.98 22.45
N LEU A 165 -19.20 -20.12 21.66
CA LEU A 165 -19.27 -20.32 20.20
C LEU A 165 -19.14 -21.79 19.80
N VAL A 166 -18.66 -22.67 20.69
CA VAL A 166 -18.44 -24.10 20.37
C VAL A 166 -19.70 -24.91 20.70
N GLY A 167 -20.15 -25.72 19.75
CA GLY A 167 -21.34 -26.56 19.90
C GLY A 167 -22.68 -25.83 19.82
N GLN A 168 -22.69 -24.52 19.52
CA GLN A 168 -23.90 -23.72 19.39
C GLN A 168 -24.37 -23.65 17.94
N CYS A 169 -25.71 -23.67 17.74
CA CYS A 169 -26.30 -23.43 16.46
C CYS A 169 -26.14 -21.95 16.05
N CYS A 170 -25.97 -21.66 14.76
CA CYS A 170 -25.78 -20.30 14.23
C CYS A 170 -26.82 -19.27 14.70
N HIS A 171 -28.02 -19.73 15.07
CA HIS A 171 -29.09 -18.88 15.59
C HIS A 171 -28.79 -18.29 16.98
N VAL A 172 -28.16 -19.08 17.84
CA VAL A 172 -27.79 -18.66 19.20
C VAL A 172 -26.61 -17.68 19.18
N ILE A 173 -25.67 -17.88 18.26
CA ILE A 173 -24.52 -16.97 18.08
C ILE A 173 -24.96 -15.57 17.70
N ARG A 174 -26.05 -15.44 16.94
CA ARG A 174 -26.63 -14.14 16.54
C ARG A 174 -27.16 -13.33 17.73
N LEU A 175 -27.56 -13.98 18.80
CA LEU A 175 -28.07 -13.35 20.04
C LEU A 175 -26.92 -12.90 20.96
N LEU A 176 -25.80 -13.62 20.94
CA LEU A 176 -24.63 -13.34 21.79
C LEU A 176 -23.71 -12.26 21.20
N CYS A 177 -23.78 -12.00 19.91
CA CYS A 177 -22.96 -11.02 19.22
C CYS A 177 -23.85 -9.90 18.64
N PRO A 178 -23.98 -8.75 19.33
CA PRO A 178 -24.85 -7.64 18.91
C PRO A 178 -24.30 -6.87 17.68
N ILE A 179 -23.53 -7.53 16.85
CA ILE A 179 -23.09 -6.97 15.57
C ILE A 179 -24.31 -6.99 14.64
N ARG A 180 -24.83 -5.83 14.30
CA ARG A 180 -25.86 -5.68 13.27
C ARG A 180 -25.28 -6.11 11.93
N GLY A 181 -25.42 -7.39 11.56
CA GLY A 181 -24.93 -7.97 10.32
C GLY A 181 -25.15 -9.49 10.27
N HIS A 182 -25.24 -10.06 9.08
CA HIS A 182 -25.41 -11.50 8.88
C HIS A 182 -24.11 -12.23 9.14
N ALA A 183 -24.00 -12.96 10.25
CA ALA A 183 -22.88 -13.88 10.50
C ALA A 183 -23.05 -15.14 9.65
N ARG A 184 -22.12 -15.41 8.72
CA ARG A 184 -21.95 -16.72 8.09
C ARG A 184 -20.77 -17.41 8.75
N LEU A 185 -21.03 -18.53 9.44
CA LEU A 185 -20.00 -19.43 9.93
C LEU A 185 -19.69 -20.45 8.82
N ARG A 186 -18.43 -20.53 8.39
CA ARG A 186 -17.95 -21.70 7.65
C ARG A 186 -17.43 -22.71 8.67
N ARG A 187 -17.85 -23.96 8.51
CA ARG A 187 -17.31 -25.13 9.23
C ARG A 187 -15.90 -25.46 8.72
#